data_4538b5493535192ef106f76ec929e989
#
_entry.id   4538b5493535192ef106f76ec929e989
#
_cell.length_a   1.000
_cell.length_b   1.000
_cell.length_c   1.000
_cell.angle_alpha   90.00
_cell.angle_beta   90.00
_cell.angle_gamma   90.00
#
_symmetry.space_group_name_H-M   'P 1'
#
loop_
_entity.id
_entity.type
_entity.pdbx_description
1 polymer ?
#
loop_
_entity_poly.entity_id
_entity_poly.type
_entity_poly.pdbx_seq_one_letter_code
_entity_poly.pdbx_strand_id
1 'polypeptide(L)'
;LGEKFKYGDWELSLSPDSHPRTLMVEISTNCNYNCLHCFRNAVPDFKKCNMSYDTLELILRKGMEAGVSKLVLSGWGEPSSNPKMIEMLRTAKELGFTVALNTNGSALEDMAEELVGLGVDEVFVSIDAYDIKLYRDIRKPGDLSKVMRGLKKLLELKIEKGSVKPQVNAIFTITKLNVGEVSRSIELTRDLGISEIRFSNYIHYPGGVDLSXIDDEGCLEKLKGELDLVPLKILEGGVKVVIPNLAPTTXRSCPFFSNXALFIRCDGIVSPCIYYSRNWRTKVLGVERRINEVILGDIKREGLIDIWRKSYKMFFRLYFLRLPSCLDCNLVNYXLITRSNETDCWGNKPSCSHCPYLHGLSYCPL
;
A
#
# COMPACT_ATOMS: atom_id res chain seq x y z
N LEU A 1 -27.02 -10.99 16.13
CA LEU A 1 -27.13 -9.64 16.71
C LEU A 1 -25.85 -8.88 16.42
N GLY A 2 -25.98 -7.74 15.73
CA GLY A 2 -24.85 -6.88 15.40
C GLY A 2 -24.24 -6.26 16.67
N GLU A 3 -22.95 -5.94 16.60
CA GLU A 3 -22.30 -5.24 17.71
C GLU A 3 -22.86 -3.82 17.83
N LYS A 4 -23.05 -3.39 19.06
CA LYS A 4 -23.54 -2.06 19.37
C LYS A 4 -22.44 -1.26 20.08
N PHE A 5 -22.29 -0.03 19.66
CA PHE A 5 -21.34 0.91 20.26
C PHE A 5 -22.12 2.12 20.76
N LYS A 6 -21.91 2.50 21.99
CA LYS A 6 -22.50 3.71 22.55
C LYS A 6 -21.48 4.84 22.55
N TYR A 7 -21.94 6.00 22.15
CA TYR A 7 -21.14 7.22 22.19
C TYR A 7 -22.06 8.37 22.68
N GLY A 8 -21.94 8.73 23.94
CA GLY A 8 -22.88 9.66 24.58
C GLY A 8 -24.28 9.08 24.52
N ASP A 9 -25.20 9.85 23.97
CA ASP A 9 -26.60 9.43 23.82
C ASP A 9 -26.87 8.67 22.51
N TRP A 10 -25.84 8.50 21.68
CA TRP A 10 -25.97 7.80 20.40
C TRP A 10 -25.65 6.32 20.56
N GLU A 11 -26.41 5.51 19.88
CA GLU A 11 -26.14 4.08 19.76
C GLU A 11 -25.93 3.75 18.26
N LEU A 12 -24.76 3.26 17.92
CA LEU A 12 -24.46 2.74 16.59
C LEU A 12 -24.61 1.23 16.63
N SER A 13 -25.50 0.72 15.80
CA SER A 13 -25.67 -0.73 15.64
C SER A 13 -25.04 -1.14 14.30
N LEU A 14 -24.02 -1.98 14.37
CA LEU A 14 -23.41 -2.51 13.14
C LEU A 14 -24.25 -3.67 12.62
N SER A 15 -24.53 -3.63 11.33
CA SER A 15 -25.31 -4.69 10.69
C SER A 15 -24.60 -6.04 10.85
N PRO A 16 -25.34 -7.11 11.14
CA PRO A 16 -24.75 -8.44 11.09
C PRO A 16 -24.29 -8.81 9.69
N ASP A 17 -24.74 -8.06 8.67
CA ASP A 17 -24.33 -8.27 7.28
C ASP A 17 -23.04 -7.51 6.94
N SER A 18 -22.46 -6.76 7.89
CA SER A 18 -21.19 -6.10 7.68
C SER A 18 -20.10 -7.14 7.42
N HIS A 19 -19.34 -6.96 6.33
CA HIS A 19 -18.33 -7.92 5.93
C HIS A 19 -17.16 -7.20 5.25
N PRO A 20 -15.98 -7.80 5.23
CA PRO A 20 -14.87 -7.23 4.46
C PRO A 20 -15.18 -7.32 2.97
N ARG A 21 -14.75 -6.33 2.22
CA ARG A 21 -14.94 -6.29 0.75
C ARG A 21 -13.65 -6.57 0.00
N THR A 22 -12.53 -6.25 0.62
CA THR A 22 -11.21 -6.37 0.01
C THR A 22 -10.26 -7.09 0.96
N LEU A 23 -9.46 -7.98 0.41
CA LEU A 23 -8.34 -8.58 1.13
C LEU A 23 -7.05 -8.21 0.42
N MET A 24 -6.12 -7.57 1.16
CA MET A 24 -4.75 -7.43 0.70
C MET A 24 -3.99 -8.65 1.25
N VAL A 25 -3.43 -9.46 0.37
CA VAL A 25 -2.78 -10.70 0.76
C VAL A 25 -1.31 -10.67 0.34
N GLU A 26 -0.45 -10.91 1.33
CA GLU A 26 0.99 -10.99 1.15
C GLU A 26 1.37 -12.42 0.83
N ILE A 27 1.48 -12.74 -0.46
CA ILE A 27 1.80 -14.10 -0.88
C ILE A 27 3.30 -14.40 -0.79
N SER A 28 4.13 -13.37 -0.64
CA SER A 28 5.57 -13.56 -0.47
C SER A 28 6.17 -12.41 0.32
N THR A 29 7.08 -12.74 1.26
CA THR A 29 7.96 -11.75 1.89
C THR A 29 9.32 -11.72 1.24
N ASN A 30 9.59 -12.63 0.29
CA ASN A 30 10.81 -12.60 -0.50
C ASN A 30 10.74 -11.45 -1.49
N CYS A 31 11.90 -10.93 -1.85
CA CYS A 31 12.01 -9.90 -2.88
C CYS A 31 13.38 -10.02 -3.53
N ASN A 32 13.42 -9.91 -4.82
CA ASN A 32 14.67 -9.93 -5.58
C ASN A 32 15.37 -8.56 -5.62
N TYR A 33 14.75 -7.53 -4.98
CA TYR A 33 15.34 -6.20 -4.84
C TYR A 33 15.61 -5.89 -3.36
N ASN A 34 16.54 -4.98 -3.11
CA ASN A 34 16.82 -4.42 -1.79
C ASN A 34 16.85 -2.89 -1.90
N CYS A 35 15.69 -2.33 -2.15
CA CYS A 35 15.53 -0.89 -2.38
C CYS A 35 15.93 -0.08 -1.14
N LEU A 36 16.60 1.07 -1.37
CA LEU A 36 17.05 1.94 -0.29
C LEU A 36 15.91 2.42 0.61
N HIS A 37 14.74 2.64 0.02
CA HIS A 37 13.57 3.19 0.71
C HIS A 37 12.63 2.11 1.25
N CYS A 38 13.02 0.83 1.18
CA CYS A 38 12.11 -0.26 1.54
C CYS A 38 11.98 -0.40 3.06
N PHE A 39 10.80 -0.15 3.60
CA PHE A 39 10.53 -0.24 5.03
C PHE A 39 10.61 -1.69 5.57
N ARG A 40 10.69 -2.70 4.70
CA ARG A 40 10.99 -4.08 5.09
C ARG A 40 12.30 -4.14 5.91
N ASN A 41 13.26 -3.27 5.55
CA ASN A 41 14.55 -3.20 6.23
C ASN A 41 14.46 -2.68 7.67
N ALA A 42 13.31 -2.12 8.05
CA ALA A 42 13.06 -1.61 9.40
C ALA A 42 12.52 -2.68 10.36
N VAL A 43 12.15 -3.86 9.84
CA VAL A 43 11.54 -4.93 10.66
C VAL A 43 12.64 -5.83 11.22
N PRO A 44 12.79 -5.89 12.56
CA PRO A 44 13.78 -6.82 13.16
C PRO A 44 13.45 -8.27 12.79
N ASP A 45 14.48 -9.04 12.49
CA ASP A 45 14.35 -10.47 12.21
C ASP A 45 13.28 -10.80 11.17
N PHE A 46 13.25 -10.02 10.09
CA PHE A 46 12.27 -10.18 9.01
C PHE A 46 12.37 -11.58 8.41
N LYS A 47 11.30 -12.36 8.55
CA LYS A 47 11.28 -13.76 8.10
C LYS A 47 10.85 -13.88 6.64
N LYS A 48 11.59 -14.68 5.90
CA LYS A 48 11.26 -15.01 4.51
C LYS A 48 10.15 -16.06 4.49
N CYS A 49 9.20 -15.88 3.58
CA CYS A 49 8.03 -16.73 3.49
C CYS A 49 7.47 -16.67 2.07
N ASN A 50 7.09 -17.81 1.54
CA ASN A 50 6.17 -17.90 0.39
C ASN A 50 4.91 -18.61 0.87
N MET A 51 3.77 -17.96 0.72
CA MET A 51 2.49 -18.56 1.07
C MET A 51 2.25 -19.78 0.16
N SER A 52 1.79 -20.88 0.75
CA SER A 52 1.43 -22.04 -0.04
C SER A 52 0.15 -21.77 -0.85
N TYR A 53 0.01 -22.47 -1.98
CA TYR A 53 -1.20 -22.40 -2.77
C TYR A 53 -2.44 -22.77 -1.92
N ASP A 54 -2.31 -23.80 -1.09
CA ASP A 54 -3.44 -24.26 -0.23
C ASP A 54 -3.89 -23.15 0.73
N THR A 55 -2.94 -22.40 1.31
CA THR A 55 -3.29 -21.29 2.20
C THR A 55 -4.03 -20.19 1.43
N LEU A 56 -3.55 -19.82 0.23
CA LEU A 56 -4.26 -18.81 -0.54
C LEU A 56 -5.65 -19.30 -0.96
N GLU A 57 -5.78 -20.55 -1.39
CA GLU A 57 -7.08 -21.10 -1.77
C GLU A 57 -8.05 -21.04 -0.58
N LEU A 58 -7.58 -21.38 0.63
CA LEU A 58 -8.37 -21.24 1.86
C LEU A 58 -8.83 -19.79 2.07
N ILE A 59 -7.91 -18.84 1.90
CA ILE A 59 -8.23 -17.40 2.04
C ILE A 59 -9.30 -17.00 1.03
N LEU A 60 -9.17 -17.42 -0.23
CA LEU A 60 -10.14 -17.09 -1.28
C LEU A 60 -11.53 -17.66 -0.98
N ARG A 61 -11.60 -18.92 -0.51
CA ARG A 61 -12.89 -19.56 -0.19
C ARG A 61 -13.54 -18.91 1.02
N LYS A 62 -12.77 -18.63 2.08
CA LYS A 62 -13.30 -17.92 3.26
C LYS A 62 -13.72 -16.50 2.89
N GLY A 63 -12.94 -15.84 2.00
CA GLY A 63 -13.29 -14.52 1.49
C GLY A 63 -14.59 -14.52 0.73
N MET A 64 -14.76 -15.47 -0.19
CA MET A 64 -15.96 -15.61 -0.99
C MET A 64 -17.20 -15.84 -0.11
N GLU A 65 -17.08 -16.76 0.88
CA GLU A 65 -18.15 -17.03 1.84
C GLU A 65 -18.52 -15.79 2.66
N ALA A 66 -17.54 -14.95 2.96
CA ALA A 66 -17.74 -13.71 3.75
C ALA A 66 -18.21 -12.53 2.89
N GLY A 67 -18.25 -12.65 1.57
CA GLY A 67 -18.70 -11.57 0.68
C GLY A 67 -17.57 -10.69 0.13
N VAL A 68 -16.32 -11.11 0.26
CA VAL A 68 -15.18 -10.40 -0.32
C VAL A 68 -15.23 -10.48 -1.84
N SER A 69 -15.02 -9.35 -2.52
CA SER A 69 -15.07 -9.29 -3.98
C SER A 69 -13.72 -8.90 -4.61
N LYS A 70 -12.80 -8.34 -3.82
CA LYS A 70 -11.51 -7.87 -4.36
C LYS A 70 -10.33 -8.45 -3.60
N LEU A 71 -9.33 -8.88 -4.37
CA LEU A 71 -8.04 -9.37 -3.88
C LEU A 71 -6.95 -8.40 -4.36
N VAL A 72 -6.10 -7.96 -3.44
CA VAL A 72 -4.90 -7.18 -3.77
C VAL A 72 -3.69 -8.00 -3.37
N LEU A 73 -2.88 -8.42 -4.33
CA LEU A 73 -1.62 -9.11 -4.04
C LEU A 73 -0.54 -8.06 -3.80
N SER A 74 -0.19 -7.86 -2.55
CA SER A 74 0.78 -6.85 -2.12
C SER A 74 1.21 -7.16 -0.69
N GLY A 75 2.35 -6.63 -0.29
CA GLY A 75 2.84 -6.85 1.07
C GLY A 75 4.23 -6.25 1.26
N TRP A 76 4.99 -6.84 2.16
CA TRP A 76 6.34 -6.39 2.47
C TRP A 76 7.39 -6.98 1.51
N GLY A 77 7.00 -7.94 0.66
CA GLY A 77 7.87 -8.56 -0.35
C GLY A 77 7.38 -8.31 -1.75
N GLU A 78 7.88 -9.09 -2.68
CA GLU A 78 7.50 -9.02 -4.10
C GLU A 78 6.63 -10.24 -4.44
N PRO A 79 5.38 -10.04 -4.85
CA PRO A 79 4.49 -11.17 -5.15
C PRO A 79 5.06 -12.15 -6.19
N SER A 80 5.75 -11.65 -7.21
CA SER A 80 6.33 -12.51 -8.25
C SER A 80 7.47 -13.38 -7.74
N SER A 81 7.93 -13.17 -6.51
CA SER A 81 8.89 -14.08 -5.84
C SER A 81 8.23 -15.37 -5.36
N ASN A 82 6.90 -15.43 -5.37
CA ASN A 82 6.19 -16.68 -5.07
C ASN A 82 6.04 -17.46 -6.37
N PRO A 83 6.66 -18.67 -6.48
CA PRO A 83 6.60 -19.43 -7.74
C PRO A 83 5.19 -19.91 -8.12
N LYS A 84 4.24 -19.86 -7.17
CA LYS A 84 2.85 -20.24 -7.42
C LYS A 84 1.95 -19.05 -7.76
N MET A 85 2.51 -17.82 -7.91
CA MET A 85 1.70 -16.62 -8.10
C MET A 85 0.73 -16.72 -9.28
N ILE A 86 1.18 -17.21 -10.45
CA ILE A 86 0.31 -17.31 -11.64
C ILE A 86 -0.86 -18.27 -11.37
N GLU A 87 -0.57 -19.40 -10.74
CA GLU A 87 -1.60 -20.39 -10.36
C GLU A 87 -2.61 -19.76 -9.38
N MET A 88 -2.10 -18.98 -8.41
CA MET A 88 -2.94 -18.25 -7.44
C MET A 88 -3.83 -17.20 -8.12
N LEU A 89 -3.27 -16.43 -9.07
CA LEU A 89 -4.03 -15.45 -9.85
C LEU A 89 -5.13 -16.14 -10.66
N ARG A 90 -4.81 -17.27 -11.28
CA ARG A 90 -5.80 -18.04 -12.06
C ARG A 90 -6.98 -18.43 -11.18
N THR A 91 -6.71 -19.01 -10.02
CA THR A 91 -7.77 -19.45 -9.10
C THR A 91 -8.62 -18.27 -8.64
N ALA A 92 -7.99 -17.14 -8.30
CA ALA A 92 -8.73 -15.94 -7.87
C ALA A 92 -9.66 -15.44 -8.99
N LYS A 93 -9.18 -15.42 -10.23
CA LYS A 93 -10.00 -14.97 -11.37
C LYS A 93 -11.12 -15.97 -11.68
N GLU A 94 -10.86 -17.27 -11.61
CA GLU A 94 -11.87 -18.30 -11.81
C GLU A 94 -12.98 -18.23 -10.76
N LEU A 95 -12.64 -17.85 -9.53
CA LEU A 95 -13.61 -17.66 -8.45
C LEU A 95 -14.36 -16.32 -8.53
N GLY A 96 -14.01 -15.47 -9.50
CA GLY A 96 -14.74 -14.24 -9.76
C GLY A 96 -14.22 -13.00 -9.03
N PHE A 97 -13.05 -13.06 -8.41
CA PHE A 97 -12.50 -11.88 -7.73
C PHE A 97 -12.02 -10.83 -8.73
N THR A 98 -12.19 -9.57 -8.36
CA THR A 98 -11.44 -8.47 -8.95
C THR A 98 -10.02 -8.55 -8.35
N VAL A 99 -8.99 -8.50 -9.19
CA VAL A 99 -7.61 -8.72 -8.73
C VAL A 99 -6.71 -7.56 -9.12
N ALA A 100 -6.00 -7.03 -8.12
CA ALA A 100 -4.94 -6.04 -8.31
C ALA A 100 -3.60 -6.64 -7.86
N LEU A 101 -2.54 -6.32 -8.60
CA LEU A 101 -1.18 -6.79 -8.32
C LEU A 101 -0.26 -5.59 -8.16
N ASN A 102 0.42 -5.50 -7.02
CA ASN A 102 1.48 -4.50 -6.82
C ASN A 102 2.83 -5.21 -6.99
N THR A 103 3.70 -4.69 -7.88
CA THR A 103 4.94 -5.39 -8.23
C THR A 103 6.08 -4.40 -8.49
N ASN A 104 7.30 -4.86 -8.30
CA ASN A 104 8.49 -4.09 -8.69
C ASN A 104 8.74 -4.14 -10.21
N GLY A 105 7.96 -4.93 -10.93
CA GLY A 105 8.00 -5.00 -12.39
C GLY A 105 9.07 -5.91 -12.98
N SER A 106 9.95 -6.47 -12.16
CA SER A 106 11.09 -7.24 -12.67
C SER A 106 10.69 -8.52 -13.43
N ALA A 107 9.49 -9.04 -13.16
CA ALA A 107 8.99 -10.26 -13.82
C ALA A 107 7.93 -9.97 -14.89
N LEU A 108 7.59 -8.71 -15.15
CA LEU A 108 6.51 -8.37 -16.08
C LEU A 108 6.72 -8.93 -17.48
N GLU A 109 7.97 -8.89 -17.98
CA GLU A 109 8.28 -9.37 -19.31
C GLU A 109 7.90 -10.86 -19.47
N ASP A 110 8.14 -11.63 -18.40
CA ASP A 110 7.84 -13.07 -18.38
C ASP A 110 6.36 -13.38 -18.12
N MET A 111 5.65 -12.50 -17.40
CA MET A 111 4.26 -12.75 -16.97
C MET A 111 3.20 -12.03 -17.80
N ALA A 112 3.59 -11.17 -18.74
CA ALA A 112 2.65 -10.30 -19.44
C ALA A 112 1.50 -11.07 -20.10
N GLU A 113 1.81 -12.19 -20.75
CA GLU A 113 0.79 -12.99 -21.43
C GLU A 113 -0.25 -13.56 -20.46
N GLU A 114 0.23 -14.08 -19.33
CA GLU A 114 -0.65 -14.61 -18.28
C GLU A 114 -1.52 -13.50 -17.66
N LEU A 115 -0.93 -12.34 -17.37
CA LEU A 115 -1.68 -11.25 -16.75
C LEU A 115 -2.84 -10.77 -17.66
N VAL A 116 -2.56 -10.63 -18.96
CA VAL A 116 -3.60 -10.25 -19.92
C VAL A 116 -4.61 -11.40 -20.12
N GLY A 117 -4.09 -12.62 -20.33
CA GLY A 117 -4.92 -13.80 -20.61
C GLY A 117 -5.86 -14.15 -19.46
N LEU A 118 -5.43 -13.97 -18.22
CA LEU A 118 -6.26 -14.23 -17.03
C LEU A 118 -7.24 -13.09 -16.74
N GLY A 119 -7.05 -11.93 -17.36
CA GLY A 119 -7.90 -10.78 -17.11
C GLY A 119 -7.67 -10.14 -15.74
N VAL A 120 -6.42 -10.14 -15.28
CA VAL A 120 -6.06 -9.39 -14.05
C VAL A 120 -6.54 -7.96 -14.23
N ASP A 121 -7.17 -7.40 -13.21
CA ASP A 121 -7.89 -6.13 -13.36
C ASP A 121 -6.96 -4.91 -13.30
N GLU A 122 -5.99 -4.92 -12.38
CA GLU A 122 -5.08 -3.79 -12.19
C GLU A 122 -3.65 -4.30 -11.90
N VAL A 123 -2.67 -3.60 -12.44
CA VAL A 123 -1.26 -3.83 -12.11
C VAL A 123 -0.65 -2.48 -11.73
N PHE A 124 -0.06 -2.41 -10.55
CA PHE A 124 0.65 -1.25 -10.05
C PHE A 124 2.14 -1.57 -10.08
N VAL A 125 2.90 -0.79 -10.83
CA VAL A 125 4.34 -1.02 -11.01
C VAL A 125 5.12 0.09 -10.32
N SER A 126 6.04 -0.29 -9.44
CA SER A 126 6.88 0.67 -8.73
C SER A 126 8.03 1.13 -9.61
N ILE A 127 8.00 2.39 -10.02
CA ILE A 127 9.04 3.01 -10.85
C ILE A 127 9.47 4.31 -10.17
N ASP A 128 10.59 4.28 -9.45
CA ASP A 128 11.03 5.42 -8.64
C ASP A 128 12.09 6.28 -9.34
N ALA A 129 12.35 6.02 -10.61
CA ALA A 129 13.21 6.84 -11.47
C ALA A 129 13.08 6.36 -12.91
N TYR A 130 13.27 7.29 -13.85
CA TYR A 130 13.34 6.96 -15.29
C TYR A 130 14.78 7.08 -15.82
N ASP A 131 15.70 7.60 -15.00
CA ASP A 131 17.14 7.52 -15.30
C ASP A 131 17.65 6.15 -14.85
N ILE A 132 18.36 5.44 -15.73
CA ILE A 132 18.81 4.06 -15.50
C ILE A 132 19.72 3.96 -14.27
N LYS A 133 20.66 4.91 -14.15
CA LYS A 133 21.60 4.87 -13.02
C LYS A 133 20.88 5.16 -11.72
N LEU A 134 20.04 6.18 -11.70
CA LEU A 134 19.29 6.57 -10.51
C LEU A 134 18.33 5.44 -10.08
N TYR A 135 17.66 4.79 -11.04
CA TYR A 135 16.80 3.65 -10.74
C TYR A 135 17.58 2.53 -10.04
N ARG A 136 18.75 2.18 -10.60
CA ARG A 136 19.61 1.13 -10.03
C ARG A 136 20.10 1.50 -8.63
N ASP A 137 20.42 2.77 -8.42
CA ASP A 137 20.89 3.26 -7.11
C ASP A 137 19.79 3.18 -6.05
N ILE A 138 18.54 3.45 -6.42
CA ILE A 138 17.40 3.43 -5.49
C ILE A 138 16.87 2.01 -5.30
N ARG A 139 16.67 1.25 -6.38
CA ARG A 139 16.00 -0.04 -6.39
C ARG A 139 16.95 -1.23 -6.64
N LYS A 140 17.98 -1.32 -5.84
CA LYS A 140 19.07 -2.31 -5.98
C LYS A 140 18.58 -3.75 -5.95
N PRO A 141 19.06 -4.63 -6.82
CA PRO A 141 19.88 -4.43 -8.00
C PRO A 141 19.06 -4.27 -9.28
N GLY A 142 18.03 -3.47 -9.25
CA GLY A 142 17.02 -3.34 -10.29
C GLY A 142 17.58 -2.96 -11.67
N ASP A 143 16.90 -3.46 -12.69
CA ASP A 143 17.18 -3.17 -14.10
C ASP A 143 15.96 -2.48 -14.71
N LEU A 144 16.05 -1.17 -14.87
CA LEU A 144 14.96 -0.37 -15.44
C LEU A 144 14.63 -0.82 -16.87
N SER A 145 15.65 -1.20 -17.65
CA SER A 145 15.45 -1.63 -19.04
C SER A 145 14.55 -2.87 -19.11
N LYS A 146 14.75 -3.81 -18.18
CA LYS A 146 13.91 -5.02 -18.10
C LYS A 146 12.47 -4.66 -17.72
N VAL A 147 12.29 -3.75 -16.73
CA VAL A 147 10.95 -3.29 -16.32
C VAL A 147 10.24 -2.62 -17.51
N MET A 148 10.97 -1.76 -18.25
CA MET A 148 10.42 -1.07 -19.41
C MET A 148 10.00 -2.03 -20.52
N ARG A 149 10.81 -3.07 -20.80
CA ARG A 149 10.43 -4.10 -21.78
C ARG A 149 9.16 -4.83 -21.34
N GLY A 150 9.08 -5.16 -20.05
CA GLY A 150 7.89 -5.82 -19.50
C GLY A 150 6.64 -4.98 -19.62
N LEU A 151 6.74 -3.67 -19.28
CA LEU A 151 5.64 -2.73 -19.44
C LEU A 151 5.21 -2.60 -20.89
N LYS A 152 6.16 -2.44 -21.80
CA LYS A 152 5.89 -2.35 -23.23
C LYS A 152 5.16 -3.60 -23.72
N LYS A 153 5.67 -4.77 -23.39
CA LYS A 153 5.07 -6.05 -23.78
C LYS A 153 3.63 -6.15 -23.27
N LEU A 154 3.43 -5.81 -21.98
CA LEU A 154 2.09 -5.85 -21.37
C LEU A 154 1.10 -4.94 -22.10
N LEU A 155 1.50 -3.69 -22.37
CA LEU A 155 0.64 -2.71 -23.03
C LEU A 155 0.37 -3.09 -24.50
N GLU A 156 1.37 -3.61 -25.22
CA GLU A 156 1.23 -4.09 -26.59
C GLU A 156 0.26 -5.28 -26.67
N LEU A 157 0.37 -6.23 -25.74
CA LEU A 157 -0.52 -7.40 -25.68
C LEU A 157 -1.97 -6.98 -25.41
N LYS A 158 -2.18 -5.96 -24.57
CA LYS A 158 -3.52 -5.44 -24.36
C LYS A 158 -4.15 -4.94 -25.66
N ILE A 159 -3.39 -4.15 -26.42
CA ILE A 159 -3.85 -3.62 -27.70
C ILE A 159 -4.12 -4.76 -28.68
N GLU A 160 -3.16 -5.66 -28.82
CA GLU A 160 -3.23 -6.80 -29.73
C GLU A 160 -4.45 -7.69 -29.48
N LYS A 161 -4.79 -7.91 -28.20
CA LYS A 161 -5.92 -8.76 -27.81
C LYS A 161 -7.22 -7.96 -27.63
N GLY A 162 -7.20 -6.65 -27.87
CA GLY A 162 -8.37 -5.79 -27.66
C GLY A 162 -8.84 -5.77 -26.20
N SER A 163 -7.93 -5.93 -25.25
CA SER A 163 -8.25 -6.00 -23.83
C SER A 163 -8.11 -4.63 -23.15
N VAL A 164 -9.07 -4.27 -22.33
CA VAL A 164 -8.95 -3.09 -21.46
C VAL A 164 -8.19 -3.41 -20.16
N LYS A 165 -7.98 -4.70 -19.89
CA LYS A 165 -7.31 -5.17 -18.67
C LYS A 165 -5.96 -5.80 -18.98
N PRO A 166 -5.05 -5.71 -18.02
CA PRO A 166 -5.13 -4.94 -16.78
C PRO A 166 -5.00 -3.43 -17.00
N GLN A 167 -5.62 -2.63 -16.12
CA GLN A 167 -5.28 -1.21 -16.05
C GLN A 167 -3.87 -1.14 -15.45
N VAL A 168 -2.97 -0.42 -16.11
CA VAL A 168 -1.56 -0.34 -15.67
C VAL A 168 -1.31 1.03 -15.05
N ASN A 169 -0.77 1.02 -13.84
CA ASN A 169 -0.53 2.23 -13.04
C ASN A 169 0.92 2.23 -12.54
N ALA A 170 1.53 3.41 -12.45
CA ALA A 170 2.87 3.58 -11.90
C ALA A 170 2.79 4.12 -10.47
N ILE A 171 3.65 3.64 -9.59
CA ILE A 171 3.84 4.18 -8.25
C ILE A 171 5.26 4.75 -8.18
N PHE A 172 5.40 5.96 -7.67
CA PHE A 172 6.66 6.66 -7.59
C PHE A 172 6.85 7.18 -6.16
N THR A 173 7.80 6.59 -5.44
CA THR A 173 8.13 7.03 -4.08
C THR A 173 9.15 8.17 -4.15
N ILE A 174 8.72 9.36 -3.74
CA ILE A 174 9.56 10.56 -3.78
C ILE A 174 10.56 10.52 -2.61
N THR A 175 11.82 10.72 -2.95
CA THR A 175 12.95 10.77 -2.00
C THR A 175 13.84 11.96 -2.36
N LYS A 176 14.80 12.26 -1.51
CA LYS A 176 15.84 13.27 -1.79
C LYS A 176 16.59 13.00 -3.10
N LEU A 177 16.70 11.72 -3.50
CA LEU A 177 17.48 11.32 -4.68
C LEU A 177 16.77 11.58 -5.99
N ASN A 178 15.43 11.44 -6.00
CA ASN A 178 14.66 11.49 -7.26
C ASN A 178 13.66 12.66 -7.34
N VAL A 179 13.67 13.55 -6.36
CA VAL A 179 12.72 14.68 -6.31
C VAL A 179 12.74 15.50 -7.61
N GLY A 180 13.89 15.60 -8.27
CA GLY A 180 14.02 16.35 -9.53
C GLY A 180 13.48 15.62 -10.76
N GLU A 181 12.97 14.40 -10.62
CA GLU A 181 12.37 13.66 -11.74
C GLU A 181 10.84 13.68 -11.74
N VAL A 182 10.20 14.33 -10.76
CA VAL A 182 8.75 14.24 -10.57
C VAL A 182 7.97 14.69 -11.81
N SER A 183 8.22 15.89 -12.31
CA SER A 183 7.49 16.40 -13.48
C SER A 183 7.78 15.60 -14.74
N ARG A 184 9.05 15.24 -14.95
CA ARG A 184 9.47 14.44 -16.10
C ARG A 184 8.84 13.03 -16.08
N SER A 185 8.70 12.45 -14.87
CA SER A 185 8.13 11.10 -14.75
C SER A 185 6.67 11.05 -15.21
N ILE A 186 5.94 12.16 -15.09
CA ILE A 186 4.56 12.25 -15.59
C ILE A 186 4.54 12.12 -17.12
N GLU A 187 5.43 12.85 -17.80
CA GLU A 187 5.54 12.78 -19.26
C GLU A 187 5.88 11.38 -19.73
N LEU A 188 6.91 10.79 -19.10
CA LEU A 188 7.37 9.45 -19.50
C LEU A 188 6.31 8.38 -19.23
N THR A 189 5.57 8.50 -18.12
CA THR A 189 4.45 7.59 -17.80
C THR A 189 3.36 7.69 -18.86
N ARG A 190 2.99 8.92 -19.25
CA ARG A 190 2.01 9.16 -20.30
C ARG A 190 2.46 8.57 -21.64
N ASP A 191 3.72 8.85 -22.01
CA ASP A 191 4.27 8.43 -23.29
C ASP A 191 4.34 6.89 -23.43
N LEU A 192 4.45 6.18 -22.29
CA LEU A 192 4.37 4.72 -22.24
C LEU A 192 2.94 4.20 -22.40
N GLY A 193 1.93 5.03 -22.23
CA GLY A 193 0.53 4.61 -22.27
C GLY A 193 0.00 4.09 -20.93
N ILE A 194 0.68 4.41 -19.84
CA ILE A 194 0.25 4.04 -18.49
C ILE A 194 -0.86 5.00 -18.05
N SER A 195 -1.92 4.45 -17.43
CA SER A 195 -3.16 5.19 -17.13
C SER A 195 -3.02 6.19 -15.99
N GLU A 196 -2.18 5.88 -15.01
CA GLU A 196 -2.11 6.69 -13.78
C GLU A 196 -0.71 6.62 -13.20
N ILE A 197 -0.22 7.74 -12.66
CA ILE A 197 0.97 7.76 -11.83
C ILE A 197 0.59 8.28 -10.44
N ARG A 198 0.97 7.54 -9.41
CA ARG A 198 0.74 7.88 -8.00
C ARG A 198 2.06 8.17 -7.31
N PHE A 199 2.20 9.39 -6.83
CA PHE A 199 3.37 9.78 -6.05
C PHE A 199 3.10 9.53 -4.57
N SER A 200 4.16 9.11 -3.87
CA SER A 200 4.11 8.82 -2.44
C SER A 200 5.35 9.39 -1.77
N ASN A 201 5.22 10.04 -0.64
CA ASN A 201 6.41 10.44 0.11
C ASN A 201 6.99 9.23 0.83
N TYR A 202 8.30 9.16 0.86
CA TYR A 202 9.02 8.11 1.57
C TYR A 202 8.76 8.20 3.08
N ILE A 203 8.48 7.06 3.69
CA ILE A 203 8.36 6.95 5.15
C ILE A 203 9.72 6.51 5.70
N HIS A 204 10.36 7.40 6.41
CA HIS A 204 11.70 7.12 6.97
C HIS A 204 11.60 6.16 8.17
N TYR A 205 12.67 5.41 8.39
CA TYR A 205 12.80 4.51 9.54
C TYR A 205 14.22 4.63 10.12
N PRO A 206 14.35 4.57 11.45
CA PRO A 206 15.67 4.67 12.09
C PRO A 206 16.60 3.54 11.62
N GLY A 207 17.84 3.90 11.33
CA GLY A 207 18.82 2.96 10.80
C GLY A 207 18.87 2.86 9.29
N GLY A 208 17.85 3.41 8.60
CA GLY A 208 17.84 3.50 7.15
C GLY A 208 18.53 4.77 6.66
N VAL A 209 18.77 4.83 5.35
CA VAL A 209 19.30 6.05 4.72
C VAL A 209 18.24 7.15 4.86
N ASP A 210 18.64 8.35 5.26
CA ASP A 210 17.71 9.48 5.38
C ASP A 210 17.41 10.04 3.98
N LEU A 211 16.31 9.58 3.43
CA LEU A 211 15.83 9.96 2.09
C LEU A 211 14.56 10.82 2.12
N SER A 212 14.13 11.24 3.33
CA SER A 212 12.86 11.96 3.49
C SER A 212 12.87 13.35 2.87
N UNK A 213 12.00 13.55 2.05
CA UNK A 213 11.85 14.60 1.44
C UNK A 213 11.34 15.56 2.17
N ILE A 214 10.24 15.23 2.85
CA ILE A 214 9.39 16.16 3.61
C ILE A 214 10.03 16.71 4.89
N ASP A 215 11.09 16.10 5.35
CA ASP A 215 11.84 16.53 6.53
C ASP A 215 13.04 17.45 6.18
N ASP A 216 13.19 17.84 4.91
CA ASP A 216 14.34 18.62 4.42
C ASP A 216 13.81 19.83 3.63
N GLU A 217 14.06 21.04 4.15
CA GLU A 217 13.56 22.28 3.55
C GLU A 217 14.01 22.47 2.10
N GLY A 218 15.28 22.20 1.80
CA GLY A 218 15.81 22.38 0.44
C GLY A 218 15.16 21.42 -0.55
N CYS A 219 14.99 20.16 -0.12
CA CYS A 219 14.30 19.16 -0.95
C CYS A 219 12.82 19.48 -1.09
N LEU A 220 12.18 19.98 -0.04
CA LEU A 220 10.77 20.37 -0.07
C LEU A 220 10.55 21.53 -1.06
N GLU A 221 11.43 22.52 -1.07
CA GLU A 221 11.36 23.62 -2.03
C GLU A 221 11.54 23.13 -3.48
N LYS A 222 12.48 22.21 -3.68
CA LYS A 222 12.69 21.59 -4.99
C LYS A 222 11.43 20.83 -5.43
N LEU A 223 10.82 20.06 -4.51
CA LEU A 223 9.59 19.33 -4.81
C LEU A 223 8.45 20.30 -5.15
N LYS A 224 8.32 21.40 -4.42
CA LYS A 224 7.30 22.42 -4.73
C LYS A 224 7.48 22.94 -6.16
N GLY A 225 8.73 23.24 -6.55
CA GLY A 225 9.04 23.66 -7.91
C GLY A 225 8.63 22.64 -8.97
N GLU A 226 8.90 21.36 -8.70
CA GLU A 226 8.45 20.26 -9.58
C GLU A 226 6.92 20.20 -9.65
N LEU A 227 6.25 20.34 -8.50
CA LEU A 227 4.78 20.25 -8.41
C LEU A 227 4.11 21.46 -9.10
N ASP A 228 4.76 22.60 -9.17
CA ASP A 228 4.24 23.76 -9.91
C ASP A 228 4.08 23.46 -11.42
N LEU A 229 4.83 22.51 -11.94
CA LEU A 229 4.74 22.08 -13.34
C LEU A 229 3.62 21.08 -13.59
N VAL A 230 3.13 20.41 -12.54
CA VAL A 230 2.16 19.31 -12.67
C VAL A 230 0.84 19.74 -13.32
N PRO A 231 0.25 20.91 -12.96
CA PRO A 231 -1.01 21.31 -13.64
C PRO A 231 -0.87 21.39 -15.17
N LEU A 232 0.27 21.87 -15.66
CA LEU A 232 0.52 21.90 -17.11
C LEU A 232 0.56 20.48 -17.69
N LYS A 233 1.23 19.56 -16.99
CA LYS A 233 1.32 18.17 -17.44
C LYS A 233 -0.05 17.47 -17.44
N ILE A 234 -0.90 17.79 -16.47
CA ILE A 234 -2.27 17.26 -16.39
C ILE A 234 -3.09 17.79 -17.57
N LEU A 235 -2.95 19.09 -17.90
CA LEU A 235 -3.65 19.70 -19.02
C LEU A 235 -3.29 19.08 -20.37
N GLU A 236 -2.06 18.55 -20.51
CA GLU A 236 -1.65 17.81 -21.70
C GLU A 236 -2.43 16.49 -21.85
N GLY A 237 -3.04 16.01 -20.77
CA GLY A 237 -3.91 14.82 -20.78
C GLY A 237 -3.18 13.50 -20.85
N GLY A 238 -3.92 12.43 -20.93
CA GLY A 238 -3.41 11.10 -21.21
C GLY A 238 -2.94 10.31 -19.98
N VAL A 239 -2.79 10.94 -18.82
CA VAL A 239 -2.40 10.23 -17.58
C VAL A 239 -3.03 10.92 -16.37
N LYS A 240 -3.55 10.13 -15.46
CA LYS A 240 -4.06 10.63 -14.18
C LYS A 240 -2.90 10.75 -13.21
N VAL A 241 -2.82 11.87 -12.50
CA VAL A 241 -1.73 12.14 -11.55
C VAL A 241 -2.30 12.24 -10.13
N VAL A 242 -1.74 11.48 -9.20
CA VAL A 242 -2.11 11.51 -7.78
C VAL A 242 -0.89 11.97 -7.00
N ILE A 243 -1.05 13.04 -6.21
CA ILE A 243 0.04 13.67 -5.47
C ILE A 243 -0.20 13.54 -3.97
N PRO A 244 0.82 13.20 -3.17
CA PRO A 244 0.66 13.15 -1.72
C PRO A 244 0.62 14.55 -1.12
N ASN A 245 0.07 14.67 0.08
CA ASN A 245 0.17 15.92 0.84
C ASN A 245 1.62 16.13 1.29
N LEU A 246 2.04 17.38 1.36
CA LEU A 246 3.39 17.75 1.83
C LEU A 246 3.39 18.07 3.33
N ALA A 247 2.21 18.18 3.92
CA ALA A 247 2.02 18.41 5.35
C ALA A 247 0.79 17.63 5.81
N PRO A 248 0.69 17.31 7.09
CA PRO A 248 -0.49 16.61 7.61
C PRO A 248 -1.76 17.43 7.35
N THR A 249 -2.86 16.73 7.12
CA THR A 249 -4.16 17.36 6.82
C THR A 249 -5.23 16.83 7.75
N THR A 250 -6.25 17.62 7.93
CA THR A 250 -7.45 17.22 8.66
C THR A 250 -8.36 16.26 7.86
N UNK A 251 -8.24 16.10 6.70
CA UNK A 251 -8.87 15.38 6.00
C UNK A 251 -8.36 14.20 6.03
N ARG A 252 -8.52 13.54 6.79
CA ARG A 252 -7.94 12.24 7.03
C ARG A 252 -8.80 11.14 6.45
N SER A 253 -8.18 10.26 5.69
CA SER A 253 -8.90 9.17 5.04
C SER A 253 -8.08 7.89 5.08
N CYS A 254 -8.67 6.79 5.51
CA CYS A 254 -8.00 5.50 5.61
C CYS A 254 -8.46 4.58 4.47
N PRO A 255 -7.59 4.22 3.50
CA PRO A 255 -7.98 3.31 2.42
C PRO A 255 -8.43 1.94 2.92
N PHE A 256 -7.81 1.38 3.95
CA PHE A 256 -8.26 0.10 4.51
C PHE A 256 -9.68 0.20 5.05
N PHE A 257 -9.99 1.28 5.74
CA PHE A 257 -11.33 1.50 6.24
C PHE A 257 -12.33 1.69 5.08
N SER A 258 -12.03 2.62 4.16
CA SER A 258 -12.98 2.97 3.10
C SER A 258 -13.22 1.82 2.10
N ASN A 259 -12.31 0.86 2.00
CA ASN A 259 -12.47 -0.32 1.17
C ASN A 259 -12.90 -1.57 1.93
N UNK A 260 -13.03 -1.49 3.30
CA UNK A 260 -13.36 -2.41 3.97
C UNK A 260 -12.53 -3.42 3.90
N ALA A 261 -11.30 -3.19 4.13
CA ALA A 261 -10.24 -4.14 3.82
C ALA A 261 -9.53 -4.68 5.06
N LEU A 262 -8.93 -5.86 4.89
CA LEU A 262 -8.03 -6.47 5.89
C LEU A 262 -6.73 -6.84 5.18
N PHE A 263 -5.63 -6.92 5.95
CA PHE A 263 -4.33 -7.38 5.48
C PHE A 263 -4.05 -8.78 6.03
N ILE A 264 -3.69 -9.72 5.14
CA ILE A 264 -3.34 -11.09 5.53
C ILE A 264 -1.87 -11.33 5.20
N ARG A 265 -1.09 -11.62 6.24
CA ARG A 265 0.35 -11.88 6.13
C ARG A 265 0.60 -13.24 5.47
N CYS A 266 1.81 -13.41 5.00
CA CYS A 266 2.28 -14.66 4.38
C CYS A 266 2.07 -15.89 5.29
N ASP A 267 2.12 -15.71 6.61
CA ASP A 267 1.93 -16.79 7.59
C ASP A 267 0.46 -17.03 7.96
N GLY A 268 -0.47 -16.26 7.40
CA GLY A 268 -1.90 -16.40 7.65
C GLY A 268 -2.45 -15.49 8.77
N ILE A 269 -1.60 -14.75 9.43
CA ILE A 269 -2.02 -13.80 10.47
C ILE A 269 -2.72 -12.62 9.79
N VAL A 270 -3.85 -12.20 10.38
CA VAL A 270 -4.68 -11.12 9.85
C VAL A 270 -4.48 -9.87 10.71
N SER A 271 -4.23 -8.75 10.04
CA SER A 271 -4.05 -7.43 10.67
C SER A 271 -5.04 -6.44 10.06
N PRO A 272 -5.35 -5.33 10.74
CA PRO A 272 -6.27 -4.34 10.17
C PRO A 272 -5.71 -3.65 8.93
N CYS A 273 -4.39 -3.55 8.80
CA CYS A 273 -3.75 -2.96 7.63
C CYS A 273 -2.27 -3.36 7.56
N ILE A 274 -1.65 -3.08 6.43
CA ILE A 274 -0.23 -3.39 6.22
C ILE A 274 0.68 -2.64 7.21
N TYR A 275 0.36 -1.39 7.55
CA TYR A 275 1.19 -0.55 8.43
C TYR A 275 1.32 -1.15 9.83
N TYR A 276 0.26 -1.79 10.32
CA TYR A 276 0.21 -2.40 11.66
C TYR A 276 0.37 -3.93 11.62
N SER A 277 0.88 -4.46 10.51
CA SER A 277 1.02 -5.92 10.38
C SER A 277 2.29 -6.49 11.02
N ARG A 278 3.25 -5.65 11.37
CA ARG A 278 4.53 -6.07 11.97
C ARG A 278 5.05 -5.03 12.94
N ASN A 279 5.97 -5.47 13.81
CA ASN A 279 6.70 -4.60 14.72
C ASN A 279 7.84 -3.92 13.97
N TRP A 280 7.88 -2.59 13.99
CA TRP A 280 8.94 -1.82 13.35
C TRP A 280 9.01 -0.41 13.94
N ARG A 281 9.90 0.43 13.43
CA ARG A 281 10.05 1.82 13.89
C ARG A 281 10.00 2.73 12.68
N THR A 282 9.35 3.88 12.86
CA THR A 282 9.28 4.92 11.82
C THR A 282 9.79 6.24 12.37
N LYS A 283 10.15 7.14 11.47
CA LYS A 283 10.44 8.53 11.81
C LYS A 283 9.71 9.40 10.80
N VAL A 284 8.67 10.07 11.26
CA VAL A 284 7.81 10.90 10.38
C VAL A 284 7.76 12.30 10.98
N LEU A 285 8.09 13.30 10.17
CA LEU A 285 8.15 14.72 10.59
C LEU A 285 9.01 14.88 11.85
N GLY A 286 10.19 14.27 11.81
CA GLY A 286 11.16 14.37 12.89
C GLY A 286 10.88 13.50 14.13
N VAL A 287 9.70 12.90 14.22
CA VAL A 287 9.29 12.14 15.42
C VAL A 287 9.41 10.65 15.18
N GLU A 288 10.24 10.01 16.01
CA GLU A 288 10.42 8.56 15.96
C GLU A 288 9.31 7.86 16.74
N ARG A 289 8.76 6.79 16.17
CA ARG A 289 7.69 6.02 16.78
C ARG A 289 7.90 4.52 16.60
N ARG A 290 7.56 3.78 17.65
CA ARG A 290 7.49 2.31 17.59
C ARG A 290 6.11 1.91 17.09
N ILE A 291 6.07 1.09 16.06
CA ILE A 291 4.84 0.51 15.56
C ILE A 291 4.76 -0.93 16.06
N ASN A 292 3.79 -1.20 16.90
CA ASN A 292 3.52 -2.54 17.41
C ASN A 292 2.51 -3.21 16.48
N GLU A 293 2.76 -4.47 16.15
CA GLU A 293 1.81 -5.21 15.31
C GLU A 293 0.45 -5.34 16.00
N VAL A 294 -0.59 -5.30 15.19
CA VAL A 294 -1.97 -5.49 15.65
C VAL A 294 -2.49 -6.75 14.98
N ILE A 295 -2.73 -7.77 15.78
CA ILE A 295 -3.22 -9.06 15.29
C ILE A 295 -4.71 -9.17 15.59
N LEU A 296 -5.51 -9.40 14.53
CA LEU A 296 -6.95 -9.62 14.65
C LEU A 296 -7.28 -11.10 14.73
N GLY A 297 -6.44 -11.96 14.13
CA GLY A 297 -6.68 -13.39 14.16
C GLY A 297 -5.76 -14.14 13.22
N ASP A 298 -6.07 -15.43 13.03
CA ASP A 298 -5.35 -16.34 12.14
C ASP A 298 -6.37 -16.97 11.19
N ILE A 299 -6.23 -16.70 9.90
CA ILE A 299 -7.16 -17.17 8.87
C ILE A 299 -7.22 -18.71 8.80
N LYS A 300 -6.16 -19.38 9.26
CA LYS A 300 -6.11 -20.84 9.27
C LYS A 300 -6.96 -21.45 10.39
N ARG A 301 -7.27 -20.68 11.43
CA ARG A 301 -7.93 -21.18 12.64
C ARG A 301 -9.31 -20.58 12.87
N GLU A 302 -9.59 -19.41 12.30
CA GLU A 302 -10.81 -18.65 12.58
C GLU A 302 -11.57 -18.32 11.30
N GLY A 303 -12.87 -18.09 11.43
CA GLY A 303 -13.71 -17.59 10.35
C GLY A 303 -13.40 -16.14 10.06
N LEU A 304 -13.45 -15.76 8.78
CA LEU A 304 -13.10 -14.39 8.37
C LEU A 304 -14.05 -13.33 8.97
N ILE A 305 -15.34 -13.64 9.11
CA ILE A 305 -16.30 -12.72 9.71
C ILE A 305 -15.98 -12.49 11.20
N ASP A 306 -15.58 -13.54 11.92
CA ASP A 306 -15.21 -13.41 13.34
C ASP A 306 -13.97 -12.50 13.48
N ILE A 307 -12.99 -12.68 12.60
CA ILE A 307 -11.80 -11.82 12.57
C ILE A 307 -12.20 -10.38 12.24
N TRP A 308 -13.07 -10.18 11.23
CA TRP A 308 -13.55 -8.88 10.80
C TRP A 308 -14.21 -8.11 11.96
N ARG A 309 -15.02 -8.80 12.76
CA ARG A 309 -15.70 -8.19 13.90
C ARG A 309 -14.74 -7.59 14.92
N LYS A 310 -13.55 -8.16 15.05
CA LYS A 310 -12.52 -7.62 15.97
C LYS A 310 -11.98 -6.26 15.52
N SER A 311 -12.17 -5.89 14.26
CA SER A 311 -11.72 -4.61 13.71
C SER A 311 -12.73 -3.48 13.93
N TYR A 312 -13.95 -3.77 14.38
CA TYR A 312 -15.06 -2.81 14.44
C TYR A 312 -14.73 -1.54 15.21
N LYS A 313 -14.05 -1.67 16.35
CA LYS A 313 -13.72 -0.50 17.19
C LYS A 313 -12.80 0.48 16.44
N MET A 314 -11.83 -0.05 15.70
CA MET A 314 -10.93 0.77 14.89
C MET A 314 -11.72 1.47 13.77
N PHE A 315 -12.56 0.74 13.06
CA PHE A 315 -13.36 1.29 11.96
C PHE A 315 -14.34 2.34 12.46
N PHE A 316 -14.96 2.13 13.62
CA PHE A 316 -15.84 3.12 14.24
C PHE A 316 -15.10 4.43 14.48
N ARG A 317 -13.90 4.36 15.07
CA ARG A 317 -13.08 5.57 15.33
C ARG A 317 -12.70 6.28 14.05
N LEU A 318 -12.35 5.51 13.01
CA LEU A 318 -11.98 6.07 11.70
C LEU A 318 -13.17 6.71 11.00
N TYR A 319 -14.34 6.08 11.10
CA TYR A 319 -15.57 6.60 10.47
C TYR A 319 -15.96 7.96 11.06
N PHE A 320 -15.89 8.09 12.38
CA PHE A 320 -16.27 9.31 13.07
C PHE A 320 -15.08 10.23 13.35
N LEU A 321 -13.90 9.88 12.85
CA LEU A 321 -12.64 10.61 13.09
C LEU A 321 -12.41 10.83 14.59
N ARG A 322 -12.77 9.85 15.40
CA ARG A 322 -12.62 9.89 16.87
C ARG A 322 -11.20 9.51 17.28
N LEU A 323 -10.25 10.26 16.73
CA LEU A 323 -8.83 10.11 17.07
C LEU A 323 -8.15 11.47 16.91
N PRO A 324 -7.15 11.76 17.76
CA PRO A 324 -6.40 13.01 17.60
C PRO A 324 -5.54 12.96 16.36
N SER A 325 -5.02 14.11 15.95
CA SER A 325 -4.03 14.19 14.87
C SER A 325 -2.66 14.40 15.52
N CYS A 326 -1.86 13.32 15.57
CA CYS A 326 -0.54 13.38 16.21
C CYS A 326 0.57 13.85 15.29
N LEU A 327 0.32 13.91 13.97
CA LEU A 327 1.36 14.35 13.03
C LEU A 327 1.47 15.88 12.94
N ASP A 328 0.39 16.59 13.22
CA ASP A 328 0.39 18.07 13.22
C ASP A 328 0.16 18.66 14.61
N CYS A 329 0.30 17.86 15.64
CA CYS A 329 0.11 18.30 17.03
C CYS A 329 1.37 19.02 17.54
N ASN A 330 1.23 20.27 17.95
CA ASN A 330 2.36 21.04 18.49
C ASN A 330 2.83 20.54 19.86
N LEU A 331 2.06 19.65 20.49
CA LEU A 331 2.42 19.04 21.78
C LEU A 331 3.06 17.64 21.61
N VAL A 332 3.25 17.18 20.39
CA VAL A 332 3.69 15.79 20.11
C VAL A 332 5.02 15.45 20.80
N ASN A 333 5.91 16.42 20.95
CA ASN A 333 7.21 16.19 21.57
C ASN A 333 7.13 15.92 23.07
N TYR A 334 6.01 16.29 23.69
CA TYR A 334 5.73 16.05 25.12
C TYR A 334 4.82 14.84 25.37
N UNK A 335 4.20 14.31 24.38
CA UNK A 335 3.42 13.50 24.52
C UNK A 335 3.92 12.32 24.38
N LEU A 336 4.73 11.79 25.22
CA LEU A 336 5.42 10.49 25.13
C LEU A 336 4.48 9.32 24.84
N ILE A 337 3.24 9.46 25.23
CA ILE A 337 2.20 8.46 24.99
C ILE A 337 2.01 8.19 23.47
N THR A 338 2.37 9.16 22.63
CA THR A 338 2.23 9.05 21.18
C THR A 338 3.46 8.47 20.48
N ARG A 339 4.44 7.98 21.26
CA ARG A 339 5.66 7.37 20.69
C ARG A 339 5.43 5.93 20.21
N SER A 340 4.19 5.45 20.28
CA SER A 340 3.79 4.17 19.72
C SER A 340 2.30 4.19 19.37
N ASN A 341 1.86 3.15 18.66
CA ASN A 341 0.44 2.98 18.31
C ASN A 341 -0.37 2.28 19.42
N GLU A 342 0.23 2.10 20.61
CA GLU A 342 -0.47 1.43 21.71
C GLU A 342 -1.69 2.25 22.19
N THR A 343 -1.49 3.56 22.30
CA THR A 343 -2.61 4.43 22.71
C THR A 343 -2.33 5.85 22.26
N ASP A 344 -3.36 6.70 22.30
CA ASP A 344 -3.23 8.13 22.07
C ASP A 344 -3.81 8.92 23.25
N CYS A 345 -3.76 10.24 23.18
CA CYS A 345 -4.21 11.11 24.28
C CYS A 345 -5.73 11.09 24.50
N TRP A 346 -6.49 10.48 23.59
CA TRP A 346 -7.94 10.25 23.76
C TRP A 346 -8.24 8.83 24.26
N GLY A 347 -7.21 8.03 24.52
CA GLY A 347 -7.36 6.68 25.05
C GLY A 347 -7.67 5.60 24.02
N ASN A 348 -7.55 5.89 22.73
CA ASN A 348 -7.77 4.88 21.69
C ASN A 348 -6.66 3.81 21.73
N LYS A 349 -7.04 2.55 21.63
CA LYS A 349 -6.13 1.37 21.66
C LYS A 349 -6.60 0.34 20.62
N PRO A 350 -5.77 0.01 19.63
CA PRO A 350 -4.59 0.74 19.18
C PRO A 350 -4.97 2.07 18.52
N SER A 351 -4.01 2.96 18.37
CA SER A 351 -4.26 4.28 17.78
C SER A 351 -3.77 4.36 16.33
N CYS A 352 -4.56 5.02 15.48
CA CYS A 352 -4.18 5.38 14.10
C CYS A 352 -3.77 6.85 13.99
N SER A 353 -3.67 7.56 15.09
CA SER A 353 -3.54 9.03 15.13
C SER A 353 -2.25 9.59 14.50
N HIS A 354 -1.23 8.75 14.29
CA HIS A 354 0.03 9.19 13.69
C HIS A 354 0.35 8.44 12.38
N CYS A 355 -0.67 7.87 11.76
CA CYS A 355 -0.48 7.11 10.51
C CYS A 355 -0.27 8.06 9.33
N PRO A 356 0.89 8.00 8.64
CA PRO A 356 1.13 8.92 7.52
C PRO A 356 0.19 8.70 6.33
N TYR A 357 -0.31 7.49 6.16
CA TYR A 357 -1.30 7.19 5.12
C TYR A 357 -2.64 7.89 5.40
N LEU A 358 -3.05 7.88 6.67
CA LEU A 358 -4.31 8.49 7.10
C LEU A 358 -4.31 10.00 6.82
N HIS A 359 -3.13 10.62 6.94
CA HIS A 359 -2.94 12.06 6.71
C HIS A 359 -2.60 12.40 5.26
N GLY A 360 -2.55 11.41 4.37
CA GLY A 360 -2.23 11.62 2.97
C GLY A 360 -0.78 11.99 2.69
N LEU A 361 0.11 11.87 3.69
CA LEU A 361 1.53 12.14 3.51
C LEU A 361 2.19 11.07 2.65
N SER A 362 1.68 9.86 2.70
CA SER A 362 2.21 8.76 1.92
C SER A 362 1.05 7.98 1.31
N TYR A 363 1.27 7.40 0.14
CA TYR A 363 0.24 6.63 -0.55
C TYR A 363 0.13 5.23 0.10
N CYS A 364 -1.08 4.88 0.51
CA CYS A 364 -1.35 3.56 1.06
C CYS A 364 -1.42 2.54 -0.10
N PRO A 365 -0.69 1.43 -0.03
CA PRO A 365 -0.62 0.48 -1.16
C PRO A 365 -1.87 -0.34 -1.41
N LEU A 366 -2.97 -0.07 -0.70
CA LEU A 366 -4.26 -0.72 -0.95
C LEU A 366 -5.01 -0.08 -2.12
#